data_efb17d60b6f178fac61851ce4968b29b
#
_entry.id   efb17d60b6f178fac61851ce4968b29b
#
_cell.length_a   1.000
_cell.length_b   1.000
_cell.length_c   1.000
_cell.angle_alpha   90.00
_cell.angle_beta   90.00
_cell.angle_gamma   90.00
#
_symmetry.space_group_name_H-M   'P 1'
#
loop_
_entity.id
_entity.type
_entity.pdbx_description
1 polymer ?
#
loop_
_entity_poly.entity_id
_entity_poly.type
_entity_poly.pdbx_seq_one_letter_code
_entity_poly.pdbx_strand_id
1 'polypeptide(L)'
;IIMEVSTGKILFDKNMDEQKSPASMTKIMTMLLTVEAIESGKISLEDEVNISANASKMGGSQVYLEENSTATVEMLLKSIAIGSANDASVAVAEKIGGTESNFVNMMNKRAKELGAVNTTFKNPHGLDEEGHLTTAHDLALIAKELIKHEEILKLTSTYETTITHKNGKSLWLVNTNKLIKFYNGLDGLKTGFTDNAGYCLTGTMLRNDMRLITVTMKAPTKEDRNTDTINLMEYAY
;
A
#
# COMPACT_ATOMS: atom_id res chain seq x y z
N ILE A 1 1.85 16.53 0.59
CA ILE A 1 0.57 17.08 1.06
C ILE A 1 0.25 16.54 2.44
N ILE A 2 -0.62 17.24 3.19
CA ILE A 2 -1.30 16.71 4.38
C ILE A 2 -2.79 17.01 4.30
N MET A 3 -3.60 15.99 4.57
CA MET A 3 -5.07 16.01 4.52
C MET A 3 -5.66 15.65 5.88
N GLU A 4 -6.65 16.40 6.34
CA GLU A 4 -7.51 16.02 7.45
C GLU A 4 -8.61 15.07 6.91
N VAL A 5 -8.74 13.90 7.54
CA VAL A 5 -9.51 12.78 6.95
C VAL A 5 -11.02 13.00 7.02
N SER A 6 -11.55 13.55 8.11
CA SER A 6 -13.02 13.65 8.30
C SER A 6 -13.64 14.61 7.28
N THR A 7 -13.00 15.73 7.03
CA THR A 7 -13.47 16.76 6.10
C THR A 7 -12.91 16.60 4.69
N GLY A 8 -11.77 15.92 4.53
CA GLY A 8 -11.00 15.89 3.29
C GLY A 8 -10.23 17.17 2.99
N LYS A 9 -10.14 18.08 3.97
CA LYS A 9 -9.46 19.37 3.80
C LYS A 9 -7.94 19.16 3.68
N ILE A 10 -7.36 19.75 2.64
CA ILE A 10 -5.91 19.86 2.50
C ILE A 10 -5.42 20.98 3.40
N LEU A 11 -4.55 20.66 4.35
CA LEU A 11 -3.99 21.61 5.32
C LEU A 11 -2.70 22.26 4.82
N PHE A 12 -1.95 21.53 4.01
CA PHE A 12 -0.77 22.01 3.31
C PHE A 12 -0.52 21.18 2.05
N ASP A 13 -0.06 21.81 1.00
CA ASP A 13 0.38 21.14 -0.23
C ASP A 13 1.62 21.79 -0.85
N LYS A 14 2.34 20.97 -1.59
CA LYS A 14 3.40 21.38 -2.51
C LYS A 14 3.37 20.43 -3.70
N ASN A 15 2.99 20.97 -4.87
CA ASN A 15 2.90 20.22 -6.12
C ASN A 15 2.01 18.96 -6.02
N MET A 16 0.89 19.05 -5.30
CA MET A 16 0.06 17.88 -4.97
C MET A 16 -0.50 17.14 -6.19
N ASP A 17 -0.64 17.84 -7.33
CA ASP A 17 -1.19 17.28 -8.58
C ASP A 17 -0.11 16.92 -9.61
N GLU A 18 1.17 17.02 -9.24
CA GLU A 18 2.27 16.58 -10.10
C GLU A 18 2.29 15.05 -10.21
N GLN A 19 2.19 14.52 -11.42
CA GLN A 19 2.24 13.08 -11.68
C GLN A 19 3.65 12.54 -11.46
N LYS A 20 3.75 11.47 -10.68
CA LYS A 20 4.98 10.75 -10.36
C LYS A 20 4.75 9.24 -10.29
N SER A 21 5.81 8.46 -10.44
CA SER A 21 5.79 7.02 -10.15
C SER A 21 5.48 6.80 -8.67
N PRO A 22 4.47 5.98 -8.32
CA PRO A 22 4.09 5.70 -6.93
C PRO A 22 5.01 4.68 -6.23
N ALA A 23 5.79 3.91 -6.97
CA ALA A 23 6.45 2.73 -6.43
C ALA A 23 5.46 1.86 -5.64
N SER A 24 5.91 1.24 -4.54
CA SER A 24 5.06 0.36 -3.72
C SER A 24 3.90 1.06 -2.98
N MET A 25 3.73 2.38 -3.09
CA MET A 25 2.48 3.02 -2.64
C MET A 25 1.27 2.58 -3.50
N THR A 26 1.50 2.04 -4.70
CA THR A 26 0.50 1.31 -5.51
C THR A 26 -0.28 0.28 -4.69
N LYS A 27 0.39 -0.39 -3.74
CA LYS A 27 -0.21 -1.43 -2.90
C LYS A 27 -1.31 -0.91 -1.96
N ILE A 28 -1.44 0.40 -1.79
CA ILE A 28 -2.58 1.01 -1.08
C ILE A 28 -3.88 0.64 -1.82
N MET A 29 -3.90 0.76 -3.15
CA MET A 29 -5.06 0.34 -3.96
C MET A 29 -5.22 -1.19 -3.97
N THR A 30 -4.14 -1.94 -4.00
CA THR A 30 -4.19 -3.41 -3.95
C THR A 30 -4.79 -3.89 -2.63
N MET A 31 -4.40 -3.31 -1.50
CA MET A 31 -4.98 -3.60 -0.20
C MET A 31 -6.45 -3.18 -0.13
N LEU A 32 -6.80 -2.01 -0.68
CA LEU A 32 -8.20 -1.53 -0.71
C LEU A 32 -9.11 -2.53 -1.44
N LEU A 33 -8.76 -2.93 -2.65
CA LEU A 33 -9.56 -3.90 -3.39
C LEU A 33 -9.62 -5.28 -2.71
N THR A 34 -8.57 -5.63 -1.96
CA THR A 34 -8.54 -6.88 -1.20
C THR A 34 -9.54 -6.85 -0.04
N VAL A 35 -9.55 -5.78 0.76
CA VAL A 35 -10.47 -5.68 1.88
C VAL A 35 -11.91 -5.51 1.42
N GLU A 36 -12.16 -4.75 0.35
CA GLU A 36 -13.48 -4.64 -0.27
C GLU A 36 -13.98 -6.01 -0.80
N ALA A 37 -13.10 -6.84 -1.36
CA ALA A 37 -13.45 -8.19 -1.78
C ALA A 37 -13.79 -9.12 -0.61
N ILE A 38 -13.11 -8.96 0.53
CA ILE A 38 -13.40 -9.68 1.78
C ILE A 38 -14.75 -9.23 2.34
N GLU A 39 -14.97 -7.94 2.49
CA GLU A 39 -16.22 -7.39 3.06
C GLU A 39 -17.46 -7.71 2.20
N SER A 40 -17.29 -7.75 0.88
CA SER A 40 -18.38 -8.17 -0.02
C SER A 40 -18.62 -9.68 -0.04
N GLY A 41 -17.84 -10.48 0.70
CA GLY A 41 -17.93 -11.94 0.73
C GLY A 41 -17.46 -12.64 -0.55
N LYS A 42 -16.74 -11.92 -1.44
CA LYS A 42 -16.15 -12.49 -2.66
C LYS A 42 -15.01 -13.44 -2.35
N ILE A 43 -14.23 -13.13 -1.33
CA ILE A 43 -13.15 -13.95 -0.75
C ILE A 43 -13.22 -13.87 0.76
N SER A 44 -12.53 -14.80 1.46
CA SER A 44 -12.31 -14.75 2.91
C SER A 44 -10.81 -14.73 3.24
N LEU A 45 -10.46 -14.38 4.48
CA LEU A 45 -9.08 -14.39 4.94
C LEU A 45 -8.46 -15.80 4.90
N GLU A 46 -9.29 -16.82 5.10
CA GLU A 46 -8.91 -18.24 5.13
C GLU A 46 -8.83 -18.86 3.72
N ASP A 47 -9.32 -18.17 2.69
CA ASP A 47 -9.26 -18.69 1.33
C ASP A 47 -7.83 -18.96 0.90
N GLU A 48 -7.62 -20.13 0.31
CA GLU A 48 -6.35 -20.47 -0.33
C GLU A 48 -6.23 -19.85 -1.72
N VAL A 49 -5.08 -19.32 -1.98
CA VAL A 49 -4.70 -18.74 -3.26
C VAL A 49 -3.60 -19.60 -3.86
N ASN A 50 -3.85 -20.14 -5.04
CA ASN A 50 -2.82 -20.85 -5.80
C ASN A 50 -1.78 -19.85 -6.33
N ILE A 51 -0.51 -20.15 -6.14
CA ILE A 51 0.59 -19.29 -6.57
C ILE A 51 0.97 -19.64 -8.00
N SER A 52 0.77 -18.69 -8.89
CA SER A 52 1.12 -18.82 -10.30
C SER A 52 2.63 -18.68 -10.54
N ALA A 53 3.07 -19.11 -11.72
CA ALA A 53 4.43 -18.85 -12.19
C ALA A 53 4.73 -17.34 -12.29
N ASN A 54 3.73 -16.50 -12.61
CA ASN A 54 3.87 -15.06 -12.68
C ASN A 54 4.14 -14.48 -11.27
N ALA A 55 3.32 -14.82 -10.28
CA ALA A 55 3.51 -14.37 -8.90
C ALA A 55 4.86 -14.82 -8.33
N SER A 56 5.23 -16.10 -8.50
CA SER A 56 6.46 -16.67 -7.93
C SER A 56 7.76 -16.09 -8.51
N LYS A 57 7.71 -15.54 -9.72
CA LYS A 57 8.89 -14.97 -10.42
C LYS A 57 9.05 -13.45 -10.21
N MET A 58 8.20 -12.84 -9.39
CA MET A 58 8.27 -11.42 -9.14
C MET A 58 9.60 -11.04 -8.48
N GLY A 59 10.18 -9.92 -8.97
CA GLY A 59 11.37 -9.32 -8.40
C GLY A 59 11.04 -8.27 -7.33
N GLY A 60 12.09 -7.65 -6.78
CA GLY A 60 11.98 -6.63 -5.74
C GLY A 60 11.65 -7.23 -4.37
N SER A 61 10.86 -6.51 -3.56
CA SER A 61 10.42 -7.03 -2.26
C SER A 61 9.49 -8.22 -2.43
N GLN A 62 9.75 -9.32 -1.76
CA GLN A 62 9.00 -10.56 -1.92
C GLN A 62 9.06 -11.42 -0.65
N VAL A 63 8.15 -12.35 -0.52
CA VAL A 63 8.12 -13.36 0.55
C VAL A 63 8.42 -14.76 0.03
N TYR A 64 8.92 -14.84 -1.21
CA TYR A 64 9.40 -16.08 -1.85
C TYR A 64 8.31 -17.16 -1.97
N LEU A 65 7.15 -16.75 -2.51
CA LEU A 65 6.07 -17.67 -2.83
C LEU A 65 6.52 -18.68 -3.91
N GLU A 66 6.32 -19.96 -3.65
CA GLU A 66 6.70 -21.03 -4.57
C GLU A 66 5.60 -21.30 -5.59
N GLU A 67 5.94 -21.45 -6.85
CA GLU A 67 5.01 -21.83 -7.94
C GLU A 67 4.28 -23.13 -7.58
N ASN A 68 2.98 -23.21 -7.88
CA ASN A 68 2.08 -24.32 -7.55
C ASN A 68 1.87 -24.59 -6.05
N SER A 69 2.39 -23.75 -5.16
CA SER A 69 2.03 -23.77 -3.75
C SER A 69 0.72 -22.98 -3.50
N THR A 70 0.26 -22.98 -2.27
CA THR A 70 -0.87 -22.14 -1.84
C THR A 70 -0.50 -21.29 -0.63
N ALA A 71 -1.13 -20.11 -0.53
CA ALA A 71 -1.06 -19.24 0.64
C ALA A 71 -2.46 -18.71 0.95
N THR A 72 -2.75 -18.41 2.22
CA THR A 72 -4.04 -17.79 2.59
C THR A 72 -4.06 -16.32 2.22
N VAL A 73 -5.24 -15.78 1.95
CA VAL A 73 -5.45 -14.34 1.73
C VAL A 73 -4.89 -13.53 2.91
N GLU A 74 -5.07 -13.99 4.15
CA GLU A 74 -4.51 -13.36 5.34
C GLU A 74 -2.99 -13.25 5.28
N MET A 75 -2.30 -14.35 4.96
CA MET A 75 -0.85 -14.36 4.83
C MET A 75 -0.37 -13.41 3.73
N LEU A 76 -1.06 -13.40 2.59
CA LEU A 76 -0.73 -12.51 1.48
C LEU A 76 -0.93 -11.05 1.86
N LEU A 77 -2.04 -10.71 2.53
CA LEU A 77 -2.32 -9.34 2.97
C LEU A 77 -1.30 -8.85 4.00
N LYS A 78 -0.91 -9.69 4.98
CA LYS A 78 0.20 -9.40 5.90
C LYS A 78 1.51 -9.14 5.17
N SER A 79 1.82 -9.97 4.17
CA SER A 79 3.03 -9.84 3.35
C SER A 79 3.07 -8.54 2.55
N ILE A 80 1.92 -8.09 2.04
CA ILE A 80 1.78 -6.82 1.31
C ILE A 80 1.93 -5.64 2.27
N ALA A 81 1.19 -5.63 3.37
CA ALA A 81 1.14 -4.49 4.30
C ALA A 81 2.47 -4.26 5.02
N ILE A 82 3.11 -5.33 5.50
CA ILE A 82 4.30 -5.28 6.35
C ILE A 82 5.57 -5.40 5.51
N GLY A 83 5.67 -6.45 4.69
CA GLY A 83 6.86 -6.78 3.89
C GLY A 83 6.92 -6.09 2.53
N SER A 84 5.82 -5.44 2.10
CA SER A 84 5.74 -4.84 0.75
C SER A 84 5.90 -5.85 -0.39
N ALA A 85 5.48 -7.10 -0.21
CA ALA A 85 5.73 -8.21 -1.10
C ALA A 85 5.04 -8.07 -2.48
N ASN A 86 5.83 -8.10 -3.55
CA ASN A 86 5.34 -8.01 -4.93
C ASN A 86 4.67 -9.31 -5.38
N ASP A 87 5.27 -10.45 -5.05
CA ASP A 87 4.72 -11.79 -5.31
C ASP A 87 3.33 -11.98 -4.66
N ALA A 88 3.18 -11.55 -3.41
CA ALA A 88 1.89 -11.56 -2.73
C ALA A 88 0.87 -10.62 -3.40
N SER A 89 1.30 -9.46 -3.89
CA SER A 89 0.43 -8.51 -4.60
C SER A 89 -0.12 -9.08 -5.89
N VAL A 90 0.71 -9.79 -6.66
CA VAL A 90 0.27 -10.48 -7.89
C VAL A 90 -0.66 -11.64 -7.56
N ALA A 91 -0.32 -12.45 -6.56
CA ALA A 91 -1.16 -13.59 -6.16
C ALA A 91 -2.58 -13.16 -5.75
N VAL A 92 -2.70 -12.09 -4.95
CA VAL A 92 -4.00 -11.51 -4.57
C VAL A 92 -4.72 -10.92 -5.78
N ALA A 93 -4.00 -10.22 -6.66
CA ALA A 93 -4.57 -9.65 -7.87
C ALA A 93 -5.19 -10.73 -8.78
N GLU A 94 -4.48 -11.83 -8.99
CA GLU A 94 -4.99 -12.98 -9.76
C GLU A 94 -6.19 -13.66 -9.09
N LYS A 95 -6.19 -13.80 -7.76
CA LYS A 95 -7.31 -14.36 -6.99
C LYS A 95 -8.59 -13.53 -7.16
N ILE A 96 -8.47 -12.21 -7.04
CA ILE A 96 -9.62 -11.30 -7.07
C ILE A 96 -10.06 -10.99 -8.49
N GLY A 97 -9.12 -10.73 -9.39
CA GLY A 97 -9.38 -10.35 -10.77
C GLY A 97 -9.55 -11.52 -11.73
N GLY A 98 -9.13 -12.73 -11.35
CA GLY A 98 -8.97 -13.87 -12.26
C GLY A 98 -7.68 -13.77 -13.08
N THR A 99 -7.25 -12.57 -13.44
CA THR A 99 -5.97 -12.23 -14.06
C THR A 99 -5.44 -10.94 -13.48
N GLU A 100 -4.11 -10.74 -13.49
CA GLU A 100 -3.48 -9.49 -13.11
C GLU A 100 -4.01 -8.30 -13.92
N SER A 101 -4.14 -8.46 -15.25
CA SER A 101 -4.67 -7.42 -16.14
C SER A 101 -6.09 -6.99 -15.77
N ASN A 102 -6.97 -7.93 -15.45
CA ASN A 102 -8.33 -7.59 -15.02
C ASN A 102 -8.33 -6.87 -13.66
N PHE A 103 -7.46 -7.29 -12.74
CA PHE A 103 -7.30 -6.59 -11.46
C PHE A 103 -6.81 -5.16 -11.65
N VAL A 104 -5.86 -4.91 -12.56
CA VAL A 104 -5.41 -3.57 -12.92
C VAL A 104 -6.55 -2.72 -13.48
N ASN A 105 -7.44 -3.30 -14.30
CA ASN A 105 -8.65 -2.61 -14.75
C ASN A 105 -9.57 -2.23 -13.57
N MET A 106 -9.71 -3.13 -12.57
CA MET A 106 -10.46 -2.83 -11.34
C MET A 106 -9.79 -1.71 -10.54
N MET A 107 -8.45 -1.70 -10.40
CA MET A 107 -7.70 -0.62 -9.74
C MET A 107 -7.98 0.73 -10.39
N ASN A 108 -7.89 0.82 -11.71
CA ASN A 108 -8.13 2.05 -12.47
C ASN A 108 -9.59 2.52 -12.40
N LYS A 109 -10.53 1.58 -12.43
CA LYS A 109 -11.95 1.89 -12.24
C LYS A 109 -12.18 2.48 -10.84
N ARG A 110 -11.66 1.81 -9.80
CA ARG A 110 -11.83 2.25 -8.42
C ARG A 110 -11.17 3.61 -8.15
N ALA A 111 -10.00 3.85 -8.72
CA ALA A 111 -9.34 5.15 -8.63
C ALA A 111 -10.24 6.28 -9.15
N LYS A 112 -10.87 6.11 -10.31
CA LYS A 112 -11.82 7.08 -10.88
C LYS A 112 -13.04 7.29 -9.99
N GLU A 113 -13.60 6.21 -9.42
CA GLU A 113 -14.75 6.29 -8.50
C GLU A 113 -14.42 7.09 -7.24
N LEU A 114 -13.16 7.05 -6.78
CA LEU A 114 -12.67 7.81 -5.63
C LEU A 114 -12.28 9.26 -5.97
N GLY A 115 -12.35 9.65 -7.24
CA GLY A 115 -11.93 10.97 -7.70
C GLY A 115 -10.42 11.09 -7.96
N ALA A 116 -9.67 10.00 -7.89
CA ALA A 116 -8.24 9.93 -8.21
C ALA A 116 -8.03 9.87 -9.74
N VAL A 117 -8.34 10.99 -10.41
CA VAL A 117 -8.45 11.06 -11.87
C VAL A 117 -7.11 11.22 -12.59
N ASN A 118 -6.06 11.58 -11.86
CA ASN A 118 -4.69 11.71 -12.37
C ASN A 118 -3.85 10.46 -12.11
N THR A 119 -4.50 9.34 -11.78
CA THR A 119 -3.85 8.06 -11.48
C THR A 119 -4.10 7.04 -12.58
N THR A 120 -3.04 6.37 -13.01
CA THR A 120 -3.09 5.21 -13.89
C THR A 120 -2.20 4.12 -13.32
N PHE A 121 -2.80 3.02 -12.93
CA PHE A 121 -2.10 1.80 -12.53
C PHE A 121 -1.84 0.91 -13.74
N LYS A 122 -0.67 0.30 -13.81
CA LYS A 122 -0.27 -0.70 -14.82
C LYS A 122 -0.07 -2.09 -14.21
N ASN A 123 0.21 -2.14 -12.92
CA ASN A 123 0.44 -3.37 -12.16
C ASN A 123 -0.02 -3.21 -10.70
N PRO A 124 -0.18 -4.31 -9.93
CA PRO A 124 -0.66 -4.26 -8.55
C PRO A 124 0.44 -4.02 -7.49
N HIS A 125 1.71 -3.94 -7.89
CA HIS A 125 2.85 -3.95 -6.95
C HIS A 125 3.66 -2.66 -6.96
N GLY A 126 3.71 -1.91 -8.06
CA GLY A 126 4.37 -0.62 -8.17
C GLY A 126 5.80 -0.66 -8.67
N LEU A 127 6.26 -1.74 -9.32
CA LEU A 127 7.49 -1.69 -10.12
C LEU A 127 7.28 -0.71 -11.29
N ASP A 128 8.37 -0.06 -11.70
CA ASP A 128 8.31 0.96 -12.74
C ASP A 128 7.82 0.39 -14.07
N GLU A 129 6.84 1.07 -14.64
CA GLU A 129 6.25 0.77 -15.93
C GLU A 129 5.80 2.07 -16.59
N GLU A 130 5.94 2.19 -17.88
CA GLU A 130 5.56 3.41 -18.61
C GLU A 130 4.08 3.73 -18.40
N GLY A 131 3.81 4.96 -17.95
CA GLY A 131 2.45 5.43 -17.66
C GLY A 131 1.88 4.94 -16.31
N HIS A 132 2.67 4.23 -15.46
CA HIS A 132 2.29 3.92 -14.09
C HIS A 132 2.52 5.13 -13.20
N LEU A 133 1.53 6.01 -13.12
CA LEU A 133 1.64 7.34 -12.53
C LEU A 133 0.49 7.62 -11.57
N THR A 134 0.76 8.46 -10.59
CA THR A 134 -0.23 9.00 -9.65
C THR A 134 0.19 10.40 -9.19
N THR A 135 -0.64 11.03 -8.36
CA THR A 135 -0.33 12.29 -7.68
C THR A 135 -0.40 12.11 -6.16
N ALA A 136 0.20 13.01 -5.42
CA ALA A 136 0.09 12.99 -3.95
C ALA A 136 -1.36 13.17 -3.50
N HIS A 137 -2.14 14.00 -4.19
CA HIS A 137 -3.56 14.19 -3.93
C HIS A 137 -4.36 12.90 -4.16
N ASP A 138 -4.18 12.26 -5.30
CA ASP A 138 -4.89 11.02 -5.63
C ASP A 138 -4.57 9.90 -4.63
N LEU A 139 -3.31 9.76 -4.24
CA LEU A 139 -2.91 8.78 -3.22
C LEU A 139 -3.56 9.07 -1.86
N ALA A 140 -3.71 10.33 -1.48
CA ALA A 140 -4.41 10.69 -0.25
C ALA A 140 -5.90 10.33 -0.31
N LEU A 141 -6.57 10.48 -1.47
CA LEU A 141 -7.96 10.05 -1.66
C LEU A 141 -8.10 8.52 -1.53
N ILE A 142 -7.21 7.76 -2.16
CA ILE A 142 -7.20 6.29 -2.07
C ILE A 142 -6.90 5.83 -0.64
N ALA A 143 -5.92 6.46 0.01
CA ALA A 143 -5.57 6.17 1.39
C ALA A 143 -6.72 6.48 2.36
N LYS A 144 -7.43 7.60 2.15
CA LYS A 144 -8.62 7.98 2.94
C LYS A 144 -9.70 6.90 2.88
N GLU A 145 -9.90 6.27 1.73
CA GLU A 145 -10.82 5.16 1.61
C GLU A 145 -10.32 3.92 2.35
N LEU A 146 -9.05 3.53 2.12
CA LEU A 146 -8.45 2.34 2.72
C LEU A 146 -8.51 2.35 4.25
N ILE A 147 -8.24 3.49 4.89
CA ILE A 147 -8.20 3.58 6.36
C ILE A 147 -9.57 3.53 7.04
N LYS A 148 -10.67 3.50 6.29
CA LYS A 148 -12.00 3.19 6.85
C LYS A 148 -12.09 1.74 7.31
N HIS A 149 -11.23 0.87 6.80
CA HIS A 149 -11.15 -0.54 7.12
C HIS A 149 -10.16 -0.76 8.27
N GLU A 150 -10.64 -0.86 9.51
CA GLU A 150 -9.81 -0.94 10.72
C GLU A 150 -8.79 -2.08 10.70
N GLU A 151 -9.13 -3.20 10.05
CA GLU A 151 -8.23 -4.35 9.94
C GLU A 151 -6.93 -3.99 9.19
N ILE A 152 -6.98 -3.06 8.24
CA ILE A 152 -5.78 -2.58 7.56
C ILE A 152 -4.88 -1.77 8.50
N LEU A 153 -5.46 -0.91 9.34
CA LEU A 153 -4.67 -0.14 10.31
C LEU A 153 -3.96 -1.06 11.31
N LYS A 154 -4.60 -2.15 11.73
CA LYS A 154 -3.96 -3.18 12.57
C LYS A 154 -2.74 -3.80 11.88
N LEU A 155 -2.84 -4.09 10.59
CA LEU A 155 -1.74 -4.64 9.80
C LEU A 155 -0.63 -3.60 9.56
N THR A 156 -0.97 -2.40 9.12
CA THR A 156 0.01 -1.36 8.78
C THR A 156 0.71 -0.77 9.99
N SER A 157 0.10 -0.82 11.17
CA SER A 157 0.72 -0.46 12.46
C SER A 157 1.58 -1.58 13.08
N THR A 158 1.52 -2.79 12.54
CA THR A 158 2.36 -3.90 12.99
C THR A 158 3.80 -3.68 12.56
N TYR A 159 4.73 -3.55 13.54
CA TYR A 159 6.14 -3.33 13.25
C TYR A 159 6.83 -4.57 12.68
N GLU A 160 6.56 -5.73 13.25
CA GLU A 160 7.15 -6.98 12.83
C GLU A 160 6.19 -8.16 13.06
N THR A 161 6.31 -9.18 12.25
CA THR A 161 5.55 -10.43 12.36
C THR A 161 6.31 -11.57 11.69
N THR A 162 5.89 -12.79 11.95
CA THR A 162 6.38 -13.96 11.23
C THR A 162 5.25 -14.55 10.41
N ILE A 163 5.52 -14.86 9.15
CA ILE A 163 4.65 -15.68 8.32
C ILE A 163 5.26 -17.06 8.15
N THR A 164 4.41 -18.08 8.01
CA THR A 164 4.88 -19.46 7.80
C THR A 164 4.24 -20.01 6.53
N HIS A 165 5.07 -20.42 5.58
CA HIS A 165 4.66 -21.08 4.34
C HIS A 165 4.16 -22.49 4.62
N LYS A 166 3.37 -23.06 3.73
CA LYS A 166 2.86 -24.44 3.89
C LYS A 166 3.95 -25.50 3.95
N ASN A 167 5.11 -25.25 3.36
CA ASN A 167 6.29 -26.12 3.45
C ASN A 167 7.01 -26.03 4.81
N GLY A 168 6.49 -25.26 5.75
CA GLY A 168 7.05 -25.08 7.11
C GLY A 168 8.13 -24.01 7.23
N LYS A 169 8.58 -23.39 6.12
CA LYS A 169 9.52 -22.27 6.18
C LYS A 169 8.87 -21.05 6.79
N SER A 170 9.51 -20.46 7.78
CA SER A 170 9.07 -19.22 8.40
C SER A 170 9.94 -18.05 7.89
N LEU A 171 9.29 -16.91 7.65
CA LEU A 171 9.94 -15.66 7.28
C LEU A 171 9.54 -14.56 8.27
N TRP A 172 10.53 -13.93 8.86
CA TRP A 172 10.34 -12.76 9.69
C TRP A 172 10.21 -11.52 8.83
N LEU A 173 9.09 -10.82 8.97
CA LEU A 173 8.79 -9.57 8.28
C LEU A 173 8.95 -8.41 9.23
N VAL A 174 9.62 -7.37 8.76
CA VAL A 174 9.74 -6.10 9.47
C VAL A 174 9.15 -5.01 8.59
N ASN A 175 8.25 -4.22 9.16
CA ASN A 175 7.55 -3.17 8.42
C ASN A 175 8.54 -2.21 7.76
N THR A 176 8.30 -1.93 6.49
CA THR A 176 9.13 -1.00 5.71
C THR A 176 9.00 0.43 6.20
N ASN A 177 7.86 0.78 6.84
CA ASN A 177 7.65 2.06 7.48
C ASN A 177 8.17 2.03 8.93
N LYS A 178 9.42 2.43 9.13
CA LYS A 178 10.04 2.45 10.47
C LYS A 178 9.43 3.50 11.41
N LEU A 179 8.77 4.53 10.88
CA LEU A 179 8.16 5.59 11.70
C LEU A 179 7.06 5.06 12.62
N ILE A 180 6.39 3.94 12.29
CA ILE A 180 5.39 3.33 13.17
C ILE A 180 5.95 2.91 14.54
N LYS A 181 7.27 2.69 14.64
CA LYS A 181 7.96 2.39 15.90
C LYS A 181 8.57 3.63 16.56
N PHE A 182 9.04 4.58 15.75
CA PHE A 182 9.89 5.68 16.23
C PHE A 182 9.16 7.03 16.32
N TYR A 183 7.96 7.13 15.75
CA TYR A 183 7.15 8.35 15.81
C TYR A 183 5.76 8.02 16.39
N ASN A 184 5.53 8.48 17.61
CA ASN A 184 4.35 8.11 18.38
C ASN A 184 3.05 8.57 17.71
N GLY A 185 2.10 7.64 17.56
CA GLY A 185 0.78 7.87 16.97
C GLY A 185 0.69 7.58 15.48
N LEU A 186 1.82 7.39 14.77
CA LEU A 186 1.80 7.00 13.35
C LEU A 186 1.48 5.50 13.25
N ASP A 187 0.39 5.16 12.57
CA ASP A 187 -0.18 3.80 12.50
C ASP A 187 -0.26 3.23 11.07
N GLY A 188 0.40 3.88 10.13
CA GLY A 188 0.46 3.43 8.74
C GLY A 188 1.18 4.42 7.84
N LEU A 189 1.10 4.32 6.54
CA LEU A 189 0.32 3.34 5.78
C LEU A 189 1.25 2.51 4.90
N LYS A 190 2.00 3.17 3.95
CA LYS A 190 2.83 2.47 2.98
C LYS A 190 4.00 3.30 2.50
N THR A 191 5.18 2.70 2.47
CA THR A 191 6.39 3.25 1.82
C THR A 191 6.47 2.82 0.36
N GLY A 192 7.21 3.58 -0.43
CA GLY A 192 7.59 3.23 -1.79
C GLY A 192 9.02 3.66 -2.11
N PHE A 193 9.69 2.89 -2.94
CA PHE A 193 10.98 3.24 -3.52
C PHE A 193 11.21 2.48 -4.82
N THR A 194 11.61 3.21 -5.84
CA THR A 194 12.36 2.76 -7.02
C THR A 194 13.32 3.88 -7.38
N ASP A 195 14.29 3.61 -8.24
CA ASP A 195 15.22 4.66 -8.69
C ASP A 195 14.49 5.82 -9.39
N ASN A 196 13.40 5.52 -10.11
CA ASN A 196 12.57 6.52 -10.76
C ASN A 196 11.68 7.28 -9.77
N ALA A 197 11.06 6.58 -8.83
CA ALA A 197 10.13 7.19 -7.87
C ALA A 197 10.83 7.98 -6.76
N GLY A 198 12.09 7.68 -6.43
CA GLY A 198 12.72 8.16 -5.20
C GLY A 198 12.05 7.58 -3.96
N TYR A 199 12.33 8.14 -2.79
CA TYR A 199 11.73 7.70 -1.53
C TYR A 199 10.36 8.32 -1.32
N CYS A 200 9.36 7.47 -1.09
CA CYS A 200 7.97 7.86 -0.95
C CYS A 200 7.35 7.27 0.33
N LEU A 201 6.37 7.98 0.90
CA LEU A 201 5.58 7.50 2.04
C LEU A 201 4.18 8.12 2.02
N THR A 202 3.18 7.28 2.11
CA THR A 202 1.86 7.68 2.60
C THR A 202 1.78 7.32 4.08
N GLY A 203 1.69 8.32 4.94
CA GLY A 203 1.59 8.17 6.39
C GLY A 203 0.19 8.46 6.90
N THR A 204 -0.22 7.83 7.98
CA THR A 204 -1.46 8.18 8.70
C THR A 204 -1.22 8.19 10.20
N MET A 205 -1.91 9.10 10.89
CA MET A 205 -1.81 9.27 12.33
C MET A 205 -3.14 9.75 12.92
N LEU A 206 -3.48 9.22 14.08
CA LEU A 206 -4.60 9.70 14.88
C LEU A 206 -4.07 10.32 16.17
N ARG A 207 -4.37 11.61 16.39
CA ARG A 207 -4.05 12.33 17.64
C ARG A 207 -5.21 13.26 17.99
N ASN A 208 -5.63 13.28 19.24
CA ASN A 208 -6.73 14.17 19.71
C ASN A 208 -8.00 14.09 18.83
N ASP A 209 -8.41 12.87 18.50
CA ASP A 209 -9.56 12.56 17.62
C ASP A 209 -9.47 13.14 16.19
N MET A 210 -8.36 13.73 15.82
CA MET A 210 -8.09 14.17 14.46
C MET A 210 -7.18 13.16 13.73
N ARG A 211 -7.68 12.60 12.64
CA ARG A 211 -6.89 11.71 11.78
C ARG A 211 -6.34 12.47 10.58
N LEU A 212 -5.06 12.31 10.36
CA LEU A 212 -4.34 12.92 9.24
C LEU A 212 -3.77 11.87 8.30
N ILE A 213 -3.67 12.23 7.04
CA ILE A 213 -2.91 11.52 6.00
C ILE A 213 -1.87 12.46 5.43
N THR A 214 -0.62 12.00 5.37
CA THR A 214 0.45 12.68 4.62
C THR A 214 0.84 11.86 3.41
N VAL A 215 1.23 12.53 2.31
CA VAL A 215 1.87 11.88 1.16
C VAL A 215 3.11 12.66 0.79
N THR A 216 4.26 12.04 0.94
CA THR A 216 5.57 12.52 0.52
C THR A 216 6.04 11.68 -0.66
N MET A 217 6.37 12.32 -1.77
CA MET A 217 6.82 11.67 -3.01
C MET A 217 8.16 12.23 -3.46
N LYS A 218 8.99 11.34 -4.02
CA LYS A 218 10.26 11.68 -4.66
C LYS A 218 11.26 12.41 -3.75
N ALA A 219 11.30 12.05 -2.47
CA ALA A 219 12.36 12.52 -1.59
C ALA A 219 13.71 11.91 -2.03
N PRO A 220 14.82 12.67 -1.91
CA PRO A 220 16.14 12.20 -2.34
C PRO A 220 16.70 11.11 -1.44
N THR A 221 16.35 11.13 -0.17
CA THR A 221 16.79 10.13 0.82
C THR A 221 15.64 9.63 1.68
N LYS A 222 15.86 8.50 2.35
CA LYS A 222 14.90 7.97 3.32
C LYS A 222 14.71 8.92 4.52
N GLU A 223 15.78 9.56 4.92
CA GLU A 223 15.82 10.52 6.02
C GLU A 223 14.99 11.75 5.67
N ASP A 224 15.16 12.32 4.48
CA ASP A 224 14.36 13.46 4.00
C ASP A 224 12.88 13.11 3.96
N ARG A 225 12.52 11.95 3.39
CA ARG A 225 11.14 11.46 3.37
C ARG A 225 10.53 11.38 4.77
N ASN A 226 11.28 10.84 5.73
CA ASN A 226 10.80 10.71 7.11
C ASN A 226 10.65 12.08 7.77
N THR A 227 11.64 12.96 7.60
CA THR A 227 11.63 14.33 8.13
C THR A 227 10.44 15.12 7.57
N ASP A 228 10.22 15.09 6.27
CA ASP A 228 9.09 15.77 5.63
C ASP A 228 7.75 15.24 6.17
N THR A 229 7.63 13.92 6.32
CA THR A 229 6.41 13.31 6.88
C THR A 229 6.15 13.78 8.32
N ILE A 230 7.18 13.78 9.17
CA ILE A 230 7.07 14.26 10.57
C ILE A 230 6.72 15.75 10.60
N ASN A 231 7.43 16.58 9.83
CA ASN A 231 7.18 18.01 9.78
C ASN A 231 5.76 18.35 9.35
N LEU A 232 5.22 17.63 8.36
CA LEU A 232 3.83 17.78 7.95
C LEU A 232 2.84 17.42 9.07
N MET A 233 3.09 16.32 9.80
CA MET A 233 2.26 15.92 10.93
C MET A 233 2.31 16.96 12.06
N GLU A 234 3.51 17.41 12.45
CA GLU A 234 3.66 18.43 13.51
C GLU A 234 3.10 19.80 13.11
N TYR A 235 3.10 20.14 11.83
CA TYR A 235 2.49 21.38 11.34
C TYR A 235 0.96 21.38 11.50
N ALA A 236 0.33 20.21 11.38
CA ALA A 236 -1.14 20.10 11.35
C ALA A 236 -1.75 19.86 12.74
N TYR A 237 -0.98 19.46 13.74
CA TYR A 237 -1.40 19.29 15.13
C TYR A 237 -0.97 20.48 16.01
#